data_78c3f2c9b477b6ac0cddc0f89c7c3849
#
_entry.id   78c3f2c9b477b6ac0cddc0f89c7c3849
#
_cell.length_a   1.000
_cell.length_b   1.000
_cell.length_c   1.000
_cell.angle_alpha   90.00
_cell.angle_beta   90.00
_cell.angle_gamma   90.00
#
_symmetry.space_group_name_H-M   'P 1'
#
loop_
_entity.id
_entity.type
_entity.pdbx_description
1 polymer ?
#
loop_
_entity_poly.entity_id
_entity_poly.type
_entity_poly.pdbx_seq_one_letter_code
_entity_poly.pdbx_strand_id
1 'polypeptide(L)'
;MTMKVVYLDNAATSWPKPPQVMAAMQRYLGEVGANPGRSGHRLSIEAARVVYRTREAVAGLLGVSDPLRVVFSANGTHALNLALFGLLEPGQHVVTTGMEHNSVMRPLRALERRGVTLSV
;
A
#
# COMPACT_ATOMS: atom_id res chain seq x y z
N MET A 1 13.06 -32.35 -19.04
CA MET A 1 13.82 -31.51 -18.11
C MET A 1 12.99 -30.25 -17.82
N THR A 2 12.45 -30.11 -16.62
CA THR A 2 11.79 -28.87 -16.19
C THR A 2 12.87 -27.83 -15.93
N MET A 3 12.91 -26.76 -16.72
CA MET A 3 13.82 -25.64 -16.46
C MET A 3 13.50 -25.03 -15.09
N LYS A 4 14.49 -24.96 -14.21
CA LYS A 4 14.37 -24.26 -12.92
C LYS A 4 14.32 -22.76 -13.21
N VAL A 5 13.16 -22.14 -12.98
CA VAL A 5 13.02 -20.69 -13.11
C VAL A 5 13.74 -20.00 -11.96
N VAL A 6 14.64 -19.07 -12.28
CA VAL A 6 15.24 -18.16 -11.32
C VAL A 6 14.56 -16.81 -11.48
N TYR A 7 13.81 -16.40 -10.44
CA TYR A 7 13.07 -15.12 -10.45
C TYR A 7 13.84 -14.05 -9.65
N LEU A 8 14.22 -12.98 -10.30
CA LEU A 8 15.07 -11.92 -9.72
C LEU A 8 14.37 -10.57 -9.62
N ASP A 9 13.07 -10.48 -9.94
CA ASP A 9 12.31 -9.23 -9.95
C ASP A 9 11.27 -9.15 -8.81
N ASN A 10 11.68 -9.57 -7.61
CA ASN A 10 10.81 -9.53 -6.42
C ASN A 10 10.43 -8.09 -5.99
N ALA A 11 11.18 -7.08 -6.44
CA ALA A 11 10.86 -5.68 -6.19
C ALA A 11 9.57 -5.24 -6.89
N ALA A 12 9.31 -5.75 -8.11
CA ALA A 12 8.08 -5.48 -8.83
C ALA A 12 6.88 -6.24 -8.21
N THR A 13 7.06 -7.53 -7.97
CA THR A 13 6.10 -8.39 -7.25
C THR A 13 6.79 -9.65 -6.76
N SER A 14 6.44 -10.13 -5.58
CA SER A 14 7.00 -11.38 -5.05
C SER A 14 6.52 -12.59 -5.84
N TRP A 15 7.44 -13.50 -6.22
CA TRP A 15 7.13 -14.78 -6.84
C TRP A 15 8.18 -15.84 -6.44
N PRO A 16 7.77 -17.08 -6.12
CA PRO A 16 6.38 -17.55 -6.02
C PRO A 16 5.63 -16.90 -4.85
N LYS A 17 4.31 -16.75 -5.00
CA LYS A 17 3.47 -16.27 -3.88
C LYS A 17 3.45 -17.31 -2.76
N PRO A 18 3.56 -16.91 -1.49
CA PRO A 18 3.36 -17.84 -0.38
C PRO A 18 1.98 -18.52 -0.48
N PRO A 19 1.88 -19.85 -0.24
CA PRO A 19 0.62 -20.57 -0.36
C PRO A 19 -0.49 -20.02 0.52
N GLN A 20 -0.14 -19.40 1.64
CA GLN A 20 -1.07 -18.73 2.55
C GLN A 20 -1.82 -17.56 1.88
N VAL A 21 -1.20 -16.88 0.91
CA VAL A 21 -1.85 -15.77 0.18
C VAL A 21 -3.03 -16.30 -0.63
N MET A 22 -2.80 -17.36 -1.41
CA MET A 22 -3.86 -17.99 -2.21
C MET A 22 -4.97 -18.56 -1.33
N ALA A 23 -4.61 -19.24 -0.24
CA ALA A 23 -5.57 -19.80 0.70
C ALA A 23 -6.44 -18.70 1.35
N ALA A 24 -5.86 -17.58 1.74
CA ALA A 24 -6.59 -16.45 2.33
C ALA A 24 -7.55 -15.80 1.31
N MET A 25 -7.12 -15.63 0.05
CA MET A 25 -7.96 -15.08 -1.01
C MET A 25 -9.15 -16.01 -1.33
N GLN A 26 -8.90 -17.32 -1.49
CA GLN A 26 -9.94 -18.31 -1.74
C GLN A 26 -10.97 -18.36 -0.61
N ARG A 27 -10.49 -18.39 0.62
CA ARG A 27 -11.37 -18.36 1.81
C ARG A 27 -12.21 -17.09 1.84
N TYR A 28 -11.61 -15.91 1.63
CA TYR A 28 -12.35 -14.66 1.64
C TYR A 28 -13.45 -14.64 0.57
N LEU A 29 -13.11 -15.00 -0.66
CA LEU A 29 -14.06 -15.01 -1.78
C LEU A 29 -15.18 -16.06 -1.62
N GLY A 30 -14.84 -17.25 -1.09
CA GLY A 30 -15.80 -18.34 -0.95
C GLY A 30 -16.69 -18.25 0.31
N GLU A 31 -16.17 -17.70 1.40
CA GLU A 31 -16.85 -17.75 2.71
C GLU A 31 -17.37 -16.39 3.19
N VAL A 32 -16.75 -15.29 2.79
CA VAL A 32 -17.06 -13.94 3.27
C VAL A 32 -17.63 -13.08 2.16
N GLY A 33 -16.87 -12.74 1.12
CA GLY A 33 -17.27 -12.06 -0.10
C GLY A 33 -18.07 -10.74 0.05
N ALA A 34 -18.18 -10.19 1.25
CA ALA A 34 -19.00 -9.03 1.55
C ALA A 34 -18.20 -7.73 1.58
N ASN A 35 -18.92 -6.61 1.42
CA ASN A 35 -18.30 -5.28 1.50
C ASN A 35 -18.08 -4.90 2.98
N PRO A 36 -16.84 -4.57 3.40
CA PRO A 36 -16.58 -4.08 4.74
C PRO A 36 -17.20 -2.70 4.95
N GLY A 37 -17.88 -2.49 6.09
CA GLY A 37 -18.32 -1.16 6.52
C GLY A 37 -19.66 -0.66 5.95
N ARG A 38 -20.35 -1.41 5.12
CA ARG A 38 -21.65 -0.98 4.55
C ARG A 38 -22.89 -1.43 5.31
N SER A 39 -22.76 -2.41 6.19
CA SER A 39 -23.90 -2.90 6.98
C SER A 39 -23.42 -3.67 8.21
N GLY A 40 -24.36 -3.91 9.17
CA GLY A 40 -24.06 -4.63 10.41
C GLY A 40 -24.27 -6.15 10.34
N HIS A 41 -24.50 -6.73 9.16
CA HIS A 41 -24.69 -8.18 9.07
C HIS A 41 -23.36 -8.95 9.21
N ARG A 42 -23.46 -10.22 9.60
CA ARG A 42 -22.32 -11.08 9.94
C ARG A 42 -21.17 -11.03 8.90
N LEU A 43 -21.45 -11.16 7.62
CA LEU A 43 -20.40 -11.21 6.59
C LEU A 43 -19.71 -9.85 6.41
N SER A 44 -20.43 -8.73 6.54
CA SER A 44 -19.82 -7.39 6.50
C SER A 44 -18.88 -7.16 7.70
N ILE A 45 -19.25 -7.66 8.88
CA ILE A 45 -18.40 -7.61 10.08
C ILE A 45 -17.15 -8.48 9.88
N GLU A 46 -17.29 -9.68 9.33
CA GLU A 46 -16.15 -10.54 9.02
C GLU A 46 -15.19 -9.89 7.99
N ALA A 47 -15.75 -9.27 6.95
CA ALA A 47 -14.95 -8.52 5.98
C ALA A 47 -14.18 -7.36 6.64
N ALA A 48 -14.84 -6.59 7.51
CA ALA A 48 -14.21 -5.51 8.27
C ALA A 48 -13.09 -6.03 9.20
N ARG A 49 -13.27 -7.18 9.81
CA ARG A 49 -12.25 -7.83 10.65
C ARG A 49 -11.01 -8.21 9.84
N VAL A 50 -11.17 -8.71 8.61
CA VAL A 50 -10.02 -9.01 7.73
C VAL A 50 -9.21 -7.75 7.45
N VAL A 51 -9.86 -6.65 7.11
CA VAL A 51 -9.21 -5.36 6.88
C VAL A 51 -8.49 -4.87 8.14
N TYR A 52 -9.16 -4.92 9.28
CA TYR A 52 -8.60 -4.44 10.55
C TYR A 52 -7.38 -5.26 11.00
N ARG A 53 -7.47 -6.59 10.97
CA ARG A 53 -6.32 -7.48 11.29
C ARG A 53 -5.13 -7.26 10.37
N THR A 54 -5.38 -6.92 9.10
CA THR A 54 -4.29 -6.57 8.17
C THR A 54 -3.62 -5.26 8.59
N ARG A 55 -4.40 -4.27 9.04
CA ARG A 55 -3.83 -3.03 9.62
C ARG A 55 -2.99 -3.32 10.87
N GLU A 56 -3.49 -4.15 11.79
CA GLU A 56 -2.75 -4.56 12.98
C GLU A 56 -1.42 -5.24 12.63
N ALA A 57 -1.43 -6.17 11.66
CA ALA A 57 -0.22 -6.88 11.24
C ALA A 57 0.81 -5.92 10.60
N VAL A 58 0.37 -5.00 9.74
CA VAL A 58 1.26 -4.00 9.11
C VAL A 58 1.76 -2.99 10.16
N ALA A 59 0.90 -2.51 11.05
CA ALA A 59 1.29 -1.61 12.14
C ALA A 59 2.34 -2.27 13.05
N GLY A 60 2.13 -3.53 13.43
CA GLY A 60 3.10 -4.31 14.22
C GLY A 60 4.46 -4.47 13.51
N LEU A 61 4.45 -4.74 12.19
CA LEU A 61 5.67 -4.86 11.39
C LEU A 61 6.46 -3.54 11.33
N LEU A 62 5.76 -2.41 11.28
CA LEU A 62 6.35 -1.08 11.17
C LEU A 62 6.57 -0.38 12.53
N GLY A 63 6.24 -1.01 13.65
CA GLY A 63 6.34 -0.41 14.98
C GLY A 63 5.36 0.74 15.21
N VAL A 64 4.25 0.78 14.46
CA VAL A 64 3.19 1.80 14.63
C VAL A 64 2.20 1.31 15.69
N SER A 65 1.98 2.10 16.74
CA SER A 65 1.12 1.73 17.86
C SER A 65 -0.37 1.73 17.54
N ASP A 66 -0.81 2.57 16.61
CA ASP A 66 -2.23 2.71 16.22
C ASP A 66 -2.46 2.14 14.81
N PRO A 67 -3.18 0.99 14.68
CA PRO A 67 -3.50 0.41 13.37
C PRO A 67 -4.33 1.30 12.45
N LEU A 68 -5.05 2.29 12.98
CA LEU A 68 -5.84 3.22 12.17
C LEU A 68 -4.97 4.18 11.36
N ARG A 69 -3.68 4.29 11.69
CA ARG A 69 -2.69 5.04 10.88
C ARG A 69 -2.24 4.29 9.63
N VAL A 70 -2.60 3.01 9.50
CA VAL A 70 -2.36 2.24 8.27
C VAL A 70 -3.51 2.48 7.31
N VAL A 71 -3.26 3.15 6.21
CA VAL A 71 -4.24 3.48 5.17
C VAL A 71 -3.98 2.64 3.93
N PHE A 72 -5.01 1.95 3.45
CA PHE A 72 -4.93 1.19 2.20
C PHE A 72 -5.21 2.08 0.99
N SER A 73 -4.50 1.84 -0.09
CA SER A 73 -4.71 2.49 -1.37
C SER A 73 -4.75 1.45 -2.50
N ALA A 74 -5.14 1.88 -3.70
CA ALA A 74 -5.27 0.98 -4.84
C ALA A 74 -3.93 0.39 -5.31
N ASN A 75 -2.82 1.13 -5.13
CA ASN A 75 -1.46 0.72 -5.49
C ASN A 75 -0.44 1.68 -4.87
N GLY A 76 0.87 1.36 -5.02
CA GLY A 76 1.96 2.19 -4.49
C GLY A 76 1.98 3.62 -5.07
N THR A 77 1.67 3.80 -6.35
CA THR A 77 1.57 5.13 -6.96
C THR A 77 0.51 5.98 -6.27
N HIS A 78 -0.67 5.40 -6.04
CA HIS A 78 -1.74 6.10 -5.32
C HIS A 78 -1.34 6.44 -3.88
N ALA A 79 -0.71 5.50 -3.16
CA ALA A 79 -0.23 5.73 -1.79
C ALA A 79 0.78 6.88 -1.72
N LEU A 80 1.78 6.88 -2.61
CA LEU A 80 2.81 7.92 -2.67
C LEU A 80 2.21 9.29 -3.03
N ASN A 81 1.30 9.34 -4.01
CA ASN A 81 0.62 10.59 -4.35
C ASN A 81 -0.24 11.11 -3.20
N LEU A 82 -0.99 10.22 -2.52
CA LEU A 82 -1.78 10.59 -1.35
C LEU A 82 -0.90 11.20 -0.24
N ALA A 83 0.24 10.58 0.05
CA ALA A 83 1.17 11.08 1.06
C ALA A 83 1.80 12.41 0.64
N LEU A 84 2.36 12.50 -0.57
CA LEU A 84 3.07 13.69 -1.03
C LEU A 84 2.14 14.90 -1.13
N PHE A 85 0.98 14.76 -1.79
CA PHE A 85 0.03 15.87 -1.92
C PHE A 85 -0.73 16.17 -0.62
N GLY A 86 -0.84 15.21 0.30
CA GLY A 86 -1.53 15.41 1.57
C GLY A 86 -0.67 15.99 2.68
N LEU A 87 0.66 15.86 2.58
CA LEU A 87 1.58 16.30 3.63
C LEU A 87 2.39 17.53 3.26
N LEU A 88 2.61 17.81 1.97
CA LEU A 88 3.51 18.86 1.53
C LEU A 88 2.76 20.12 1.15
N GLU A 89 3.19 21.23 1.74
CA GLU A 89 2.64 22.57 1.53
C GLU A 89 3.69 23.51 0.92
N PRO A 90 3.25 24.58 0.23
CA PRO A 90 4.17 25.62 -0.27
C PRO A 90 5.12 26.13 0.83
N GLY A 91 6.38 26.35 0.50
CA GLY A 91 7.42 26.78 1.43
C GLY A 91 8.16 25.64 2.15
N GLN A 92 7.67 24.41 2.07
CA GLN A 92 8.37 23.24 2.61
C GLN A 92 9.46 22.75 1.66
N HIS A 93 10.41 21.99 2.21
CA HIS A 93 11.54 21.43 1.48
C HIS A 93 11.53 19.90 1.52
N VAL A 94 11.75 19.27 0.38
CA VAL A 94 11.86 17.81 0.23
C VAL A 94 13.22 17.45 -0.32
N VAL A 95 13.83 16.43 0.27
CA VAL A 95 15.05 15.81 -0.25
C VAL A 95 14.69 14.45 -0.85
N THR A 96 15.16 14.18 -2.04
CA THR A 96 14.92 12.93 -2.77
C THR A 96 16.17 12.51 -3.54
N THR A 97 16.09 11.43 -4.30
CA THR A 97 17.21 10.96 -5.14
C THR A 97 16.87 11.06 -6.63
N GLY A 98 17.89 11.11 -7.50
CA GLY A 98 17.72 11.08 -8.96
C GLY A 98 17.27 9.72 -9.50
N MET A 99 17.21 8.69 -8.65
CA MET A 99 16.85 7.31 -9.02
C MET A 99 15.38 6.96 -8.71
N GLU A 100 14.60 7.93 -8.29
CA GLU A 100 13.21 7.71 -7.90
C GLU A 100 12.32 7.28 -9.06
N HIS A 101 11.35 6.44 -8.73
CA HIS A 101 10.30 6.06 -9.67
C HIS A 101 9.40 7.25 -10.02
N ASN A 102 8.79 7.24 -11.20
CA ASN A 102 7.86 8.28 -11.66
C ASN A 102 6.68 8.58 -10.69
N SER A 103 6.29 7.59 -9.89
CA SER A 103 5.26 7.78 -8.84
C SER A 103 5.67 8.74 -7.72
N VAL A 104 6.98 9.01 -7.57
CA VAL A 104 7.56 10.00 -6.66
C VAL A 104 7.89 11.28 -7.41
N MET A 105 8.65 11.18 -8.52
CA MET A 105 9.14 12.37 -9.22
C MET A 105 8.04 13.24 -9.84
N ARG A 106 7.02 12.62 -10.42
CA ARG A 106 5.92 13.41 -11.04
C ARG A 106 5.14 14.26 -10.04
N PRO A 107 4.66 13.72 -8.89
CA PRO A 107 4.01 14.55 -7.87
C PRO A 107 4.96 15.59 -7.27
N LEU A 108 6.25 15.26 -7.03
CA LEU A 108 7.22 16.24 -6.52
C LEU A 108 7.43 17.40 -7.49
N ARG A 109 7.57 17.15 -8.80
CA ARG A 109 7.63 18.23 -9.80
C ARG A 109 6.35 19.05 -9.91
N ALA A 110 5.19 18.45 -9.62
CA ALA A 110 3.94 19.19 -9.53
C ALA A 110 3.88 20.09 -8.28
N LEU A 111 4.37 19.61 -7.15
CA LEU A 111 4.47 20.36 -5.89
C LEU A 111 5.50 21.47 -5.95
N GLU A 112 6.62 21.26 -6.64
CA GLU A 112 7.63 22.30 -6.91
C GLU A 112 7.01 23.53 -7.61
N ARG A 113 6.15 23.31 -8.60
CA ARG A 113 5.38 24.38 -9.25
C ARG A 113 4.37 25.09 -8.32
N ARG A 114 4.08 24.47 -7.16
CA ARG A 114 3.21 25.05 -6.12
C ARG A 114 3.99 25.69 -4.97
N GLY A 115 5.32 25.78 -5.09
CA GLY A 115 6.17 26.43 -4.10
C GLY A 115 6.83 25.51 -3.06
N VAL A 116 6.83 24.19 -3.29
CA VAL A 116 7.67 23.26 -2.53
C VAL A 116 9.09 23.30 -3.09
N THR A 117 10.10 23.36 -2.24
CA THR A 117 11.51 23.30 -2.66
C THR A 117 11.96 21.83 -2.75
N LEU A 118 12.68 21.49 -3.82
CA LEU A 118 13.15 20.13 -4.07
C LEU A 118 14.67 20.09 -4.18
N SER A 119 15.32 19.22 -3.39
CA SER A 119 16.73 18.81 -3.56
C SER A 119 16.78 17.36 -4.05
N VAL A 120 17.54 17.11 -5.12
CA VAL A 120 17.70 15.80 -5.77
C VAL A 120 19.17 15.36 -5.67
#